data_50136e65caa0cf987d6aa05ba795d716
#
_entry.id   50136e65caa0cf987d6aa05ba795d716
#
_cell.length_a   1.000
_cell.length_b   1.000
_cell.length_c   1.000
_cell.angle_alpha   90.00
_cell.angle_beta   90.00
_cell.angle_gamma   90.00
#
_symmetry.space_group_name_H-M   'P 1'
#
loop_
_entity.id
_entity.type
_entity.pdbx_description
1 polymer ?
#
loop_
_entity_poly.entity_id
_entity_poly.type
_entity_poly.pdbx_seq_one_letter_code
_entity_poly.pdbx_strand_id
1 'polypeptide(L)'
;MTTSSKTTLLVALSEGFVFPRIFAEKMERIIGGLSDAAVVVVQDNLSIAQNYFEERGLPTRIERAGTRMAAKSLVAACTHVVVFWGGSDLADIIYFSRLLQKHLRIVPLRITTVRNKKNDEEFDVYIGRGTRWGNPYEIGRGPEGPSRDEVIRKYKEHFEADILSDPERRLALLSLRGYRLGCFCAPLPCHGDVIAAYLNAYVDQEEDSASDSGQE
;
A
#
# COMPACT_ATOMS: atom_id res chain seq x y z
N MET A 1 -33.42 28.81 -1.88
CA MET A 1 -32.30 28.64 -0.94
C MET A 1 -31.70 27.26 -1.21
N THR A 2 -30.68 27.19 -2.05
CA THR A 2 -29.96 25.96 -2.32
C THR A 2 -29.09 25.68 -1.10
N THR A 3 -29.46 24.72 -0.25
CA THR A 3 -28.59 24.16 0.77
C THR A 3 -27.40 23.55 0.04
N SER A 4 -26.26 24.24 0.07
CA SER A 4 -24.98 23.67 -0.36
C SER A 4 -24.72 22.46 0.55
N SER A 5 -24.96 21.27 0.04
CA SER A 5 -24.66 20.04 0.77
C SER A 5 -23.13 19.98 0.93
N LYS A 6 -22.67 20.05 2.17
CA LYS A 6 -21.24 20.01 2.49
C LYS A 6 -20.64 18.73 1.90
N THR A 7 -19.61 18.87 1.07
CA THR A 7 -18.93 17.72 0.45
C THR A 7 -18.25 16.89 1.53
N THR A 8 -18.53 15.61 1.56
CA THR A 8 -17.83 14.65 2.43
C THR A 8 -17.13 13.63 1.56
N LEU A 9 -15.80 13.58 1.67
CA LEU A 9 -14.91 12.71 0.90
C LEU A 9 -14.47 11.53 1.77
N LEU A 10 -14.78 10.31 1.34
CA LEU A 10 -14.20 9.09 1.89
C LEU A 10 -12.96 8.71 1.07
N VAL A 11 -11.82 8.55 1.73
CA VAL A 11 -10.59 8.04 1.13
C VAL A 11 -10.24 6.71 1.80
N ALA A 12 -10.18 5.65 1.03
CA ALA A 12 -9.85 4.31 1.52
C ALA A 12 -8.55 3.82 0.87
N LEU A 13 -7.61 3.38 1.71
CA LEU A 13 -6.31 2.86 1.30
C LEU A 13 -6.27 1.35 1.49
N SER A 14 -5.80 0.60 0.49
CA SER A 14 -5.58 -0.84 0.63
C SER A 14 -4.56 -1.16 1.71
N GLU A 15 -4.68 -2.33 2.32
CA GLU A 15 -3.68 -2.87 3.24
C GLU A 15 -2.29 -2.87 2.57
N GLY A 16 -1.27 -2.42 3.28
CA GLY A 16 0.08 -2.31 2.74
C GLY A 16 0.30 -1.11 1.81
N PHE A 17 -0.62 -0.14 1.76
CA PHE A 17 -0.42 1.09 1.01
C PHE A 17 0.77 1.90 1.56
N VAL A 18 1.78 2.15 0.71
CA VAL A 18 3.06 2.79 1.08
C VAL A 18 3.53 3.81 0.02
N PHE A 19 2.60 4.46 -0.69
CA PHE A 19 2.88 5.29 -1.85
C PHE A 19 2.51 6.76 -1.63
N PRO A 20 3.29 7.55 -0.86
CA PRO A 20 2.96 8.95 -0.56
C PRO A 20 2.96 9.85 -1.80
N ARG A 21 3.84 9.59 -2.77
CA ARG A 21 3.93 10.39 -4.00
C ARG A 21 2.74 10.14 -4.90
N ILE A 22 2.40 8.87 -5.17
CA ILE A 22 1.20 8.49 -5.92
C ILE A 22 -0.04 9.07 -5.26
N PHE A 23 -0.13 8.96 -3.92
CA PHE A 23 -1.25 9.53 -3.18
C PHE A 23 -1.40 11.02 -3.44
N ALA A 24 -0.34 11.79 -3.23
CA ALA A 24 -0.35 13.24 -3.40
C ALA A 24 -0.72 13.63 -4.83
N GLU A 25 -0.09 13.04 -5.83
CA GLU A 25 -0.35 13.34 -7.25
C GLU A 25 -1.80 13.05 -7.66
N LYS A 26 -2.32 11.86 -7.31
CA LYS A 26 -3.70 11.50 -7.67
C LYS A 26 -4.72 12.34 -6.90
N MET A 27 -4.47 12.61 -5.61
CA MET A 27 -5.37 13.44 -4.81
C MET A 27 -5.39 14.89 -5.27
N GLU A 28 -4.25 15.48 -5.65
CA GLU A 28 -4.19 16.84 -6.20
C GLU A 28 -5.12 17.00 -7.41
N ARG A 29 -5.12 16.02 -8.32
CA ARG A 29 -6.01 16.01 -9.49
C ARG A 29 -7.49 15.79 -9.12
N ILE A 30 -7.77 15.07 -8.03
CA ILE A 30 -9.14 14.73 -7.61
C ILE A 30 -9.77 15.88 -6.82
N ILE A 31 -9.01 16.50 -5.92
CA ILE A 31 -9.52 17.53 -5.00
C ILE A 31 -9.29 18.97 -5.47
N GLY A 32 -8.65 19.19 -6.62
CA GLY A 32 -8.27 20.52 -7.13
C GLY A 32 -9.41 21.56 -7.24
N GLY A 33 -10.65 21.14 -6.95
CA GLY A 33 -11.83 22.03 -6.85
C GLY A 33 -12.59 21.92 -5.52
N LEU A 34 -12.10 21.17 -4.51
CA LEU A 34 -12.79 20.91 -3.25
C LEU A 34 -12.18 21.76 -2.12
N SER A 35 -12.62 23.01 -1.99
CA SER A 35 -12.11 23.93 -0.96
C SER A 35 -12.76 23.78 0.43
N ASP A 36 -13.90 23.09 0.55
CA ASP A 36 -14.64 22.92 1.81
C ASP A 36 -15.21 21.50 1.93
N ALA A 37 -14.31 20.51 2.01
CA ALA A 37 -14.68 19.11 2.18
C ALA A 37 -14.28 18.59 3.57
N ALA A 38 -15.16 17.86 4.23
CA ALA A 38 -14.78 17.02 5.36
C ALA A 38 -14.24 15.69 4.85
N VAL A 39 -13.08 15.25 5.35
CA VAL A 39 -12.41 14.04 4.88
C VAL A 39 -12.55 12.92 5.92
N VAL A 40 -12.93 11.74 5.47
CA VAL A 40 -12.92 10.49 6.24
C VAL A 40 -11.91 9.54 5.61
N VAL A 41 -10.95 9.07 6.38
CA VAL A 41 -9.89 8.18 5.90
C VAL A 41 -10.04 6.80 6.54
N VAL A 42 -9.87 5.75 5.73
CA VAL A 42 -9.95 4.35 6.14
C VAL A 42 -8.67 3.61 5.78
N GLN A 43 -8.14 2.85 6.73
CA GLN A 43 -6.92 2.02 6.59
C GLN A 43 -5.62 2.81 6.30
N ASP A 44 -5.46 3.99 6.86
CA ASP A 44 -4.23 4.78 6.74
C ASP A 44 -3.20 4.41 7.81
N ASN A 45 -2.55 3.26 7.65
CA ASN A 45 -1.62 2.71 8.64
C ASN A 45 -0.32 3.52 8.80
N LEU A 46 0.05 4.33 7.81
CA LEU A 46 1.26 5.16 7.80
C LEU A 46 0.95 6.66 7.87
N SER A 47 -0.30 7.02 8.14
CA SER A 47 -0.76 8.43 8.20
C SER A 47 -0.49 9.23 6.92
N ILE A 48 -0.40 8.57 5.77
CA ILE A 48 -0.10 9.21 4.47
C ILE A 48 -1.23 10.17 4.09
N ALA A 49 -2.47 9.68 4.12
CA ALA A 49 -3.63 10.50 3.79
C ALA A 49 -3.90 11.55 4.87
N GLN A 50 -3.77 11.16 6.14
CA GLN A 50 -3.95 12.09 7.26
C GLN A 50 -3.02 13.30 7.12
N ASN A 51 -1.72 13.08 7.00
CA ASN A 51 -0.72 14.15 6.88
C ASN A 51 -1.00 15.03 5.66
N TYR A 52 -1.30 14.42 4.51
CA TYR A 52 -1.62 15.14 3.28
C TYR A 52 -2.77 16.14 3.44
N PHE A 53 -3.86 15.73 4.10
CA PHE A 53 -5.03 16.59 4.29
C PHE A 53 -4.85 17.60 5.41
N GLU A 54 -4.18 17.24 6.51
CA GLU A 54 -3.87 18.15 7.62
C GLU A 54 -2.98 19.31 7.16
N GLU A 55 -1.95 19.05 6.33
CA GLU A 55 -1.11 20.09 5.73
C GLU A 55 -1.90 21.09 4.87
N ARG A 56 -3.05 20.68 4.35
CA ARG A 56 -3.97 21.51 3.54
C ARG A 56 -5.10 22.14 4.35
N GLY A 57 -5.09 21.96 5.67
CA GLY A 57 -6.12 22.50 6.57
C GLY A 57 -7.51 21.87 6.39
N LEU A 58 -7.60 20.66 5.80
CA LEU A 58 -8.85 19.96 5.61
C LEU A 58 -9.17 19.11 6.86
N PRO A 59 -10.37 19.29 7.48
CA PRO A 59 -10.77 18.48 8.63
C PRO A 59 -10.80 16.99 8.27
N THR A 60 -9.92 16.21 8.92
CA THR A 60 -9.73 14.78 8.62
C THR A 60 -10.11 13.93 9.82
N ARG A 61 -10.86 12.86 9.58
CA ARG A 61 -11.26 11.87 10.58
C ARG A 61 -10.84 10.48 10.13
N ILE A 62 -10.17 9.76 11.02
CA ILE A 62 -9.75 8.37 10.76
C ILE A 62 -10.84 7.42 11.27
N GLU A 63 -11.28 6.50 10.42
CA GLU A 63 -12.33 5.53 10.73
C GLU A 63 -11.90 4.11 10.34
N ARG A 64 -12.61 3.12 10.87
CA ARG A 64 -12.38 1.71 10.56
C ARG A 64 -13.62 1.10 9.90
N ALA A 65 -13.40 0.42 8.77
CA ALA A 65 -14.43 -0.34 8.05
C ALA A 65 -14.29 -1.85 8.32
N GLY A 66 -14.09 -2.25 9.57
CA GLY A 66 -13.82 -3.65 9.95
C GLY A 66 -15.00 -4.61 9.77
N THR A 67 -16.19 -4.11 9.46
CA THR A 67 -17.38 -4.93 9.15
C THR A 67 -18.11 -4.36 7.93
N ARG A 68 -18.86 -5.23 7.25
CA ARG A 68 -19.70 -4.86 6.11
C ARG A 68 -20.69 -3.73 6.46
N MET A 69 -21.27 -3.75 7.67
CA MET A 69 -22.20 -2.71 8.11
C MET A 69 -21.51 -1.38 8.38
N ALA A 70 -20.30 -1.42 8.96
CA ALA A 70 -19.49 -0.22 9.14
C ALA A 70 -19.12 0.43 7.79
N ALA A 71 -18.67 -0.38 6.82
CA ALA A 71 -18.40 0.08 5.46
C ALA A 71 -19.63 0.76 4.82
N LYS A 72 -20.81 0.13 4.93
CA LYS A 72 -22.08 0.71 4.44
C LYS A 72 -22.39 2.05 5.09
N SER A 73 -22.27 2.16 6.41
CA SER A 73 -22.56 3.39 7.16
C SER A 73 -21.62 4.53 6.78
N LEU A 74 -20.32 4.23 6.63
CA LEU A 74 -19.31 5.21 6.22
C LEU A 74 -19.59 5.72 4.81
N VAL A 75 -19.83 4.82 3.87
CA VAL A 75 -20.16 5.20 2.47
C VAL A 75 -21.46 5.99 2.40
N ALA A 76 -22.49 5.60 3.17
CA ALA A 76 -23.78 6.30 3.18
C ALA A 76 -23.64 7.77 3.61
N ALA A 77 -22.76 8.03 4.59
CA ALA A 77 -22.50 9.38 5.13
C ALA A 77 -21.66 10.27 4.21
N CYS A 78 -21.06 9.72 3.16
CA CYS A 78 -20.18 10.46 2.24
C CYS A 78 -20.85 10.75 0.91
N THR A 79 -20.41 11.81 0.23
CA THR A 79 -20.85 12.18 -1.13
C THR A 79 -19.89 11.61 -2.19
N HIS A 80 -18.60 11.64 -1.91
CA HIS A 80 -17.52 11.20 -2.79
C HIS A 80 -16.69 10.11 -2.14
N VAL A 81 -16.22 9.15 -2.91
CA VAL A 81 -15.41 8.03 -2.46
C VAL A 81 -14.22 7.84 -3.39
N VAL A 82 -13.02 7.83 -2.83
CA VAL A 82 -11.77 7.51 -3.53
C VAL A 82 -11.16 6.27 -2.89
N VAL A 83 -10.86 5.26 -3.70
CA VAL A 83 -10.27 4.00 -3.23
C VAL A 83 -8.94 3.78 -3.92
N PHE A 84 -7.85 3.79 -3.17
CA PHE A 84 -6.54 3.34 -3.61
C PHE A 84 -6.48 1.83 -3.42
N TRP A 85 -6.67 1.09 -4.50
CA TRP A 85 -7.03 -0.32 -4.44
C TRP A 85 -5.91 -1.25 -4.90
N GLY A 86 -5.45 -2.11 -4.01
CA GLY A 86 -4.45 -3.14 -4.25
C GLY A 86 -4.99 -4.48 -4.77
N GLY A 87 -6.30 -4.57 -5.02
CA GLY A 87 -6.90 -5.74 -5.69
C GLY A 87 -7.57 -6.78 -4.78
N SER A 88 -7.36 -6.74 -3.47
CA SER A 88 -7.81 -7.83 -2.56
C SER A 88 -8.76 -7.40 -1.45
N ASP A 89 -8.69 -6.16 -1.00
CA ASP A 89 -9.47 -5.62 0.12
C ASP A 89 -10.42 -4.50 -0.30
N LEU A 90 -11.10 -3.85 0.64
CA LEU A 90 -12.03 -2.72 0.42
C LEU A 90 -13.21 -3.03 -0.51
N ALA A 91 -13.48 -4.29 -0.80
CA ALA A 91 -14.57 -4.71 -1.70
C ALA A 91 -15.94 -4.18 -1.23
N ASP A 92 -16.21 -4.16 0.08
CA ASP A 92 -17.46 -3.64 0.63
C ASP A 92 -17.61 -2.12 0.43
N ILE A 93 -16.54 -1.35 0.55
CA ILE A 93 -16.56 0.10 0.27
C ILE A 93 -16.89 0.33 -1.21
N ILE A 94 -16.24 -0.39 -2.12
CA ILE A 94 -16.50 -0.29 -3.56
C ILE A 94 -17.94 -0.72 -3.87
N TYR A 95 -18.40 -1.84 -3.32
CA TYR A 95 -19.74 -2.35 -3.50
C TYR A 95 -20.81 -1.35 -3.07
N PHE A 96 -20.73 -0.84 -1.83
CA PHE A 96 -21.71 0.11 -1.33
C PHE A 96 -21.63 1.47 -2.01
N SER A 97 -20.46 1.90 -2.45
CA SER A 97 -20.32 3.12 -3.24
C SER A 97 -21.12 3.05 -4.55
N ARG A 98 -21.06 1.91 -5.24
CA ARG A 98 -21.84 1.67 -6.44
C ARG A 98 -23.33 1.53 -6.14
N LEU A 99 -23.68 0.73 -5.12
CA LEU A 99 -25.08 0.49 -4.72
C LEU A 99 -25.80 1.80 -4.31
N LEU A 100 -25.10 2.69 -3.59
CA LEU A 100 -25.64 3.95 -3.12
C LEU A 100 -25.36 5.11 -4.08
N GLN A 101 -24.91 4.81 -5.31
CA GLN A 101 -24.69 5.77 -6.39
C GLN A 101 -23.79 6.95 -5.97
N LYS A 102 -22.73 6.69 -5.19
CA LYS A 102 -21.76 7.72 -4.79
C LYS A 102 -20.80 8.06 -5.95
N HIS A 103 -20.24 9.26 -5.94
CA HIS A 103 -19.16 9.62 -6.86
C HIS A 103 -17.91 8.81 -6.49
N LEU A 104 -17.73 7.66 -7.16
CA LEU A 104 -16.65 6.70 -6.88
C LEU A 104 -15.50 6.85 -7.86
N ARG A 105 -14.29 7.05 -7.33
CA ARG A 105 -13.03 6.93 -8.07
C ARG A 105 -12.23 5.77 -7.50
N ILE A 106 -11.82 4.83 -8.35
CA ILE A 106 -10.89 3.76 -8.00
C ILE A 106 -9.56 4.08 -8.65
N VAL A 107 -8.49 4.07 -7.85
CA VAL A 107 -7.09 4.18 -8.27
C VAL A 107 -6.47 2.79 -8.08
N PRO A 108 -6.32 1.99 -9.14
CA PRO A 108 -5.73 0.66 -9.04
C PRO A 108 -4.22 0.74 -8.81
N LEU A 109 -3.70 -0.11 -7.92
CA LEU A 109 -2.29 -0.16 -7.55
C LEU A 109 -1.79 -1.61 -7.53
N ARG A 110 -0.50 -1.80 -7.82
CA ARG A 110 0.20 -3.08 -7.66
C ARG A 110 1.01 -3.04 -6.38
N ILE A 111 0.49 -3.65 -5.31
CA ILE A 111 1.14 -3.68 -4.00
C ILE A 111 1.80 -5.05 -3.80
N THR A 112 3.12 -5.06 -3.60
CA THR A 112 3.85 -6.26 -3.19
C THR A 112 3.72 -6.43 -1.69
N THR A 113 3.30 -7.61 -1.23
CA THR A 113 3.10 -7.92 0.20
C THR A 113 3.85 -9.20 0.59
N VAL A 114 4.10 -9.37 1.91
CA VAL A 114 4.71 -10.60 2.45
C VAL A 114 3.64 -11.41 3.16
N ARG A 115 3.61 -12.73 2.89
CA ARG A 115 2.65 -13.68 3.46
C ARG A 115 3.37 -14.77 4.23
N ASN A 116 2.72 -15.31 5.27
CA ASN A 116 3.30 -16.38 6.08
C ASN A 116 2.86 -17.76 5.61
N LYS A 117 3.79 -18.49 5.03
CA LYS A 117 3.55 -19.87 4.57
C LYS A 117 3.11 -20.83 5.69
N LYS A 118 3.48 -20.57 6.96
CA LYS A 118 3.08 -21.43 8.09
C LYS A 118 1.62 -21.29 8.48
N ASN A 119 1.01 -20.15 8.15
CA ASN A 119 -0.37 -19.86 8.50
C ASN A 119 -1.34 -20.20 7.35
N ASP A 120 -0.89 -21.01 6.38
CA ASP A 120 -1.63 -21.36 5.17
C ASP A 120 -2.12 -20.13 4.37
N GLU A 121 -1.43 -18.99 4.53
CA GLU A 121 -1.72 -17.79 3.77
C GLU A 121 -1.36 -18.00 2.29
N GLU A 122 -2.26 -17.66 1.40
CA GLU A 122 -2.01 -17.72 -0.04
C GLU A 122 -0.89 -16.76 -0.43
N PHE A 123 0.07 -17.27 -1.22
CA PHE A 123 1.16 -16.49 -1.80
C PHE A 123 1.39 -16.91 -3.25
N ASP A 124 1.96 -16.00 -4.04
CA ASP A 124 2.20 -16.23 -5.46
C ASP A 124 3.61 -16.74 -5.72
N VAL A 125 4.61 -16.23 -4.97
CA VAL A 125 6.02 -16.58 -5.12
C VAL A 125 6.67 -16.85 -3.77
N TYR A 126 7.28 -18.02 -3.61
CA TYR A 126 8.08 -18.33 -2.43
C TYR A 126 9.47 -17.67 -2.51
N ILE A 127 9.83 -16.92 -1.47
CA ILE A 127 11.09 -16.17 -1.38
C ILE A 127 12.00 -16.63 -0.23
N GLY A 128 11.68 -17.76 0.41
CA GLY A 128 12.46 -18.29 1.52
C GLY A 128 13.80 -18.92 1.10
N ARG A 129 14.50 -19.48 2.08
CA ARG A 129 15.79 -20.16 1.84
C ARG A 129 15.70 -21.20 0.75
N GLY A 130 16.77 -21.34 -0.03
CA GLY A 130 16.84 -22.21 -1.20
C GLY A 130 16.38 -21.55 -2.50
N THR A 131 15.82 -20.33 -2.44
CA THR A 131 15.54 -19.53 -3.61
C THR A 131 16.63 -18.46 -3.82
N ARG A 132 16.69 -17.90 -5.02
CA ARG A 132 17.60 -16.77 -5.33
C ARG A 132 17.34 -15.51 -4.49
N TRP A 133 16.19 -15.43 -3.84
CA TRP A 133 15.76 -14.31 -3.00
C TRP A 133 15.91 -14.57 -1.51
N GLY A 134 16.25 -15.83 -1.14
CA GLY A 134 16.33 -16.27 0.25
C GLY A 134 17.44 -15.58 1.01
N ASN A 135 17.18 -15.29 2.30
CA ASN A 135 18.19 -14.74 3.19
C ASN A 135 19.26 -15.81 3.52
N PRO A 136 20.53 -15.59 3.15
CA PRO A 136 21.61 -16.54 3.47
C PRO A 136 22.01 -16.53 4.95
N TYR A 137 21.65 -15.47 5.69
CA TYR A 137 22.03 -15.30 7.09
C TYR A 137 21.01 -15.96 8.02
N GLU A 138 21.50 -16.58 9.11
CA GLU A 138 20.67 -17.26 10.10
C GLU A 138 20.54 -16.44 11.37
N ILE A 139 19.33 -16.44 11.95
CA ILE A 139 19.10 -15.90 13.28
C ILE A 139 19.76 -16.86 14.30
N GLY A 140 20.48 -16.32 15.24
CA GLY A 140 21.19 -17.11 16.24
C GLY A 140 20.27 -17.92 17.16
N ARG A 141 20.78 -19.05 17.62
CA ARG A 141 20.08 -19.93 18.58
C ARG A 141 20.55 -19.64 20.01
N GLY A 142 20.42 -18.42 20.49
CA GLY A 142 20.85 -18.08 21.84
C GLY A 142 21.26 -16.61 21.98
N PRO A 143 21.59 -16.17 23.19
CA PRO A 143 21.86 -14.76 23.47
C PRO A 143 23.09 -14.19 22.77
N GLU A 144 24.05 -15.03 22.37
CA GLU A 144 25.26 -14.61 21.66
C GLU A 144 25.15 -14.70 20.13
N GLY A 145 24.05 -15.23 19.61
CA GLY A 145 23.83 -15.33 18.18
C GLY A 145 23.25 -14.05 17.58
N PRO A 146 23.38 -13.86 16.24
CA PRO A 146 22.87 -12.64 15.60
C PRO A 146 21.36 -12.51 15.80
N SER A 147 20.93 -11.31 16.16
CA SER A 147 19.52 -10.94 16.31
C SER A 147 18.80 -10.91 14.97
N ARG A 148 17.47 -10.88 15.01
CA ARG A 148 16.63 -10.71 13.80
C ARG A 148 16.99 -9.44 13.04
N ASP A 149 17.10 -8.32 13.74
CA ASP A 149 17.39 -7.02 13.11
C ASP A 149 18.78 -7.00 12.47
N GLU A 150 19.75 -7.64 13.11
CA GLU A 150 21.08 -7.77 12.57
C GLU A 150 21.13 -8.64 11.30
N VAL A 151 20.37 -9.73 11.29
CA VAL A 151 20.23 -10.61 10.12
C VAL A 151 19.49 -9.90 8.97
N ILE A 152 18.49 -9.07 9.26
CA ILE A 152 17.80 -8.27 8.25
C ILE A 152 18.72 -7.18 7.71
N ARG A 153 19.49 -6.52 8.57
CA ARG A 153 20.49 -5.52 8.13
C ARG A 153 21.53 -6.13 7.19
N LYS A 154 22.11 -7.29 7.56
CA LYS A 154 23.03 -8.02 6.68
C LYS A 154 22.40 -8.42 5.35
N TYR A 155 21.13 -8.83 5.38
CA TYR A 155 20.41 -9.13 4.15
C TYR A 155 20.23 -7.87 3.29
N LYS A 156 19.94 -6.74 3.87
CA LYS A 156 19.81 -5.47 3.12
C LYS A 156 21.11 -5.10 2.41
N GLU A 157 22.24 -5.23 3.09
CA GLU A 157 23.57 -5.02 2.50
C GLU A 157 23.83 -5.99 1.33
N HIS A 158 23.54 -7.29 1.52
CA HIS A 158 23.62 -8.29 0.46
C HIS A 158 22.66 -7.99 -0.71
N PHE A 159 21.43 -7.57 -0.41
CA PHE A 159 20.42 -7.22 -1.41
C PHE A 159 20.89 -6.07 -2.31
N GLU A 160 21.48 -5.04 -1.71
CA GLU A 160 22.02 -3.89 -2.44
C GLU A 160 23.28 -4.27 -3.25
N ALA A 161 24.21 -5.00 -2.63
CA ALA A 161 25.52 -5.32 -3.23
C ALA A 161 25.46 -6.42 -4.31
N ASP A 162 24.59 -7.43 -4.14
CA ASP A 162 24.60 -8.62 -4.99
C ASP A 162 23.35 -8.73 -5.87
N ILE A 163 22.17 -8.30 -5.38
CA ILE A 163 20.93 -8.44 -6.14
C ILE A 163 20.66 -7.22 -7.01
N LEU A 164 20.77 -6.03 -6.45
CA LEU A 164 20.47 -4.80 -7.18
C LEU A 164 21.62 -4.37 -8.11
N SER A 165 22.86 -4.72 -7.81
CA SER A 165 24.02 -4.41 -8.65
C SER A 165 24.07 -5.25 -9.94
N ASP A 166 23.49 -6.45 -9.92
CA ASP A 166 23.39 -7.33 -11.08
C ASP A 166 22.13 -6.98 -11.91
N PRO A 167 22.27 -6.47 -13.15
CA PRO A 167 21.14 -6.05 -13.99
C PRO A 167 20.13 -7.18 -14.26
N GLU A 168 20.61 -8.42 -14.42
CA GLU A 168 19.75 -9.58 -14.72
C GLU A 168 18.94 -9.99 -13.48
N ARG A 169 19.59 -10.02 -12.31
CA ARG A 169 18.89 -10.26 -11.03
C ARG A 169 17.90 -9.17 -10.71
N ARG A 170 18.27 -7.91 -10.93
CA ARG A 170 17.36 -6.78 -10.72
C ARG A 170 16.13 -6.85 -11.63
N LEU A 171 16.31 -7.18 -12.91
CA LEU A 171 15.19 -7.36 -13.84
C LEU A 171 14.27 -8.50 -13.41
N ALA A 172 14.85 -9.64 -13.00
CA ALA A 172 14.09 -10.76 -12.47
C ALA A 172 13.35 -10.40 -11.15
N LEU A 173 13.95 -9.56 -10.29
CA LEU A 173 13.31 -9.05 -9.09
C LEU A 173 12.10 -8.17 -9.41
N LEU A 174 12.21 -7.28 -10.38
CA LEU A 174 11.12 -6.38 -10.79
C LEU A 174 9.90 -7.15 -11.33
N SER A 175 10.07 -8.38 -11.85
CA SER A 175 8.95 -9.24 -12.24
C SER A 175 8.06 -9.69 -11.06
N LEU A 176 8.52 -9.53 -9.81
CA LEU A 176 7.76 -9.85 -8.59
C LEU A 176 6.85 -8.70 -8.12
N ARG A 177 6.82 -7.59 -8.82
CA ARG A 177 5.96 -6.44 -8.46
C ARG A 177 4.49 -6.82 -8.41
N GLY A 178 3.84 -6.48 -7.29
CA GLY A 178 2.42 -6.74 -7.07
C GLY A 178 2.10 -8.19 -6.69
N TYR A 179 3.11 -9.03 -6.46
CA TYR A 179 2.92 -10.40 -6.00
C TYR A 179 2.94 -10.50 -4.48
N ARG A 180 2.22 -11.50 -3.95
CA ARG A 180 2.28 -11.91 -2.56
C ARG A 180 3.49 -12.82 -2.37
N LEU A 181 4.48 -12.36 -1.61
CA LEU A 181 5.75 -13.05 -1.41
C LEU A 181 5.66 -13.98 -0.19
N GLY A 182 5.80 -15.28 -0.39
CA GLY A 182 5.73 -16.28 0.67
C GLY A 182 7.03 -16.40 1.46
N CYS A 183 6.95 -16.22 2.78
CA CYS A 183 8.05 -16.41 3.74
C CYS A 183 7.54 -17.18 4.96
N PHE A 184 8.44 -17.53 5.92
CA PHE A 184 8.05 -18.17 7.19
C PHE A 184 8.02 -17.19 8.38
N CYS A 185 8.36 -15.94 8.19
CA CYS A 185 8.60 -14.98 9.26
C CYS A 185 7.43 -14.05 9.55
N ALA A 186 6.64 -13.65 8.53
CA ALA A 186 5.53 -12.71 8.71
C ALA A 186 4.59 -13.18 9.85
N PRO A 187 4.05 -12.30 10.68
CA PRO A 187 4.12 -10.84 10.61
C PRO A 187 5.40 -10.23 11.20
N LEU A 188 6.34 -11.04 11.69
CA LEU A 188 7.61 -10.52 12.20
C LEU A 188 8.48 -10.02 11.06
N PRO A 189 9.23 -8.91 11.25
CA PRO A 189 10.11 -8.34 10.24
C PRO A 189 11.06 -9.37 9.62
N CYS A 190 11.26 -9.32 8.30
CA CYS A 190 12.10 -10.27 7.59
C CYS A 190 12.69 -9.69 6.29
N HIS A 191 13.51 -10.51 5.63
CA HIS A 191 14.09 -10.15 4.33
C HIS A 191 13.02 -9.87 3.24
N GLY A 192 11.84 -10.47 3.35
CA GLY A 192 10.72 -10.22 2.44
C GLY A 192 10.27 -8.77 2.48
N ASP A 193 10.31 -8.12 3.65
CA ASP A 193 9.94 -6.71 3.79
C ASP A 193 10.94 -5.80 3.07
N VAL A 194 12.23 -6.17 3.03
CA VAL A 194 13.26 -5.45 2.26
C VAL A 194 12.92 -5.51 0.77
N ILE A 195 12.57 -6.69 0.26
CA ILE A 195 12.17 -6.90 -1.14
C ILE A 195 10.91 -6.11 -1.44
N ALA A 196 9.86 -6.25 -0.62
CA ALA A 196 8.58 -5.58 -0.82
C ALA A 196 8.71 -4.05 -0.79
N ALA A 197 9.50 -3.51 0.15
CA ALA A 197 9.77 -2.07 0.23
C ALA A 197 10.45 -1.55 -1.04
N TYR A 198 11.46 -2.25 -1.57
CA TYR A 198 12.12 -1.86 -2.82
C TYR A 198 11.15 -1.89 -4.01
N LEU A 199 10.38 -2.98 -4.17
CA LEU A 199 9.46 -3.13 -5.29
C LEU A 199 8.32 -2.10 -5.25
N ASN A 200 7.83 -1.77 -4.07
CA ASN A 200 6.79 -0.76 -3.89
C ASN A 200 7.34 0.65 -4.13
N ALA A 201 8.55 0.97 -3.66
CA ALA A 201 9.20 2.25 -3.95
C ALA A 201 9.47 2.44 -5.45
N TYR A 202 9.80 1.36 -6.16
CA TYR A 202 10.02 1.39 -7.61
C TYR A 202 8.72 1.72 -8.38
N VAL A 203 7.58 1.18 -7.95
CA VAL A 203 6.26 1.50 -8.52
C VAL A 203 5.92 2.98 -8.31
N ASP A 204 6.23 3.52 -7.12
CA ASP A 204 5.99 4.94 -6.80
C ASP A 204 6.81 5.89 -7.71
N GLN A 205 7.95 5.43 -8.20
CA GLN A 205 8.82 6.21 -9.11
C GLN A 205 8.41 6.11 -10.59
N GLU A 206 7.97 4.94 -11.06
CA GLU A 206 7.63 4.72 -12.48
C GLU A 206 6.35 5.45 -12.94
N GLU A 207 5.37 5.64 -12.07
CA GLU A 207 4.14 6.35 -12.46
C GLU A 207 4.39 7.83 -12.80
N ASP A 208 5.49 8.42 -12.35
CA ASP A 208 5.91 9.77 -12.73
C ASP A 208 6.32 9.85 -14.21
N SER A 209 7.00 8.82 -14.73
CA SER A 209 7.47 8.81 -16.13
C SER A 209 6.36 8.53 -17.15
N ALA A 210 5.29 7.85 -16.74
CA ALA A 210 4.17 7.56 -17.62
C ALA A 210 3.18 8.74 -17.76
N SER A 211 3.17 9.66 -16.80
CA SER A 211 2.29 10.85 -16.82
C SER A 211 2.82 11.97 -17.72
N ASP A 212 4.12 11.99 -17.99
CA ASP A 212 4.77 13.02 -18.83
C ASP A 212 4.72 12.69 -20.35
N SER A 213 4.48 11.44 -20.71
CA SER A 213 4.42 10.98 -22.11
C SER A 213 3.03 11.01 -22.74
N GLY A 214 2.01 11.53 -22.06
CA GLY A 214 0.61 11.57 -22.50
C GLY A 214 0.07 12.94 -22.95
N GLN A 215 0.96 13.92 -23.18
CA GLN A 215 0.58 15.23 -23.74
C GLN A 215 1.35 15.50 -25.04
N GLU A 216 0.95 14.84 -26.09
CA GLU A 216 1.15 15.29 -27.48
C GLU A 216 -0.15 15.11 -28.27
#